data_e46c5e9eb3988285dd58442b64047129
#
_entry.id   e46c5e9eb3988285dd58442b64047129
#
_cell.length_a   1.000
_cell.length_b   1.000
_cell.length_c   1.000
_cell.angle_alpha   90.00
_cell.angle_beta   90.00
_cell.angle_gamma   90.00
#
_symmetry.space_group_name_H-M   'P 1'
#
loop_
_entity.id
_entity.type
_entity.pdbx_description
1 polymer ?
#
loop_
_entity_poly.entity_id
_entity_poly.type
_entity_poly.pdbx_seq_one_letter_code
_entity_poly.pdbx_strand_id
1 'polypeptide(L)'
;PEVMNQVSYKVIGNDLCVAMSGEAAQMELNAMEPVMAQCCFESADLLMNGFDTLRTLCIDGITANEEKCRRDVHNSIGVVTALNPVIGYKHSTKIAKEALETGKGVYELVLEHNILSKEDLDTILKPENMIKPVKLDIHPNH
;
A
#
# COMPACT_ATOMS: atom_id res chain seq x y z
N PRO A 1 -13.32 -8.41 7.19
CA PRO A 1 -12.89 -8.69 5.79
C PRO A 1 -13.72 -9.77 5.10
N GLU A 2 -13.98 -10.91 5.77
CA GLU A 2 -14.73 -12.03 5.18
C GLU A 2 -16.17 -11.65 4.76
N VAL A 3 -16.83 -10.80 5.53
CA VAL A 3 -18.16 -10.27 5.18
C VAL A 3 -18.08 -9.49 3.87
N MET A 4 -17.04 -8.67 3.68
CA MET A 4 -16.85 -7.93 2.43
C MET A 4 -16.61 -8.82 1.23
N ASN A 5 -15.93 -9.94 1.41
CA ASN A 5 -15.78 -10.94 0.33
C ASN A 5 -17.15 -11.50 -0.09
N GLN A 6 -18.01 -11.84 0.89
CA GLN A 6 -19.35 -12.36 0.60
C GLN A 6 -20.22 -11.29 -0.09
N VAL A 7 -20.18 -10.04 0.38
CA VAL A 7 -20.85 -8.91 -0.29
C VAL A 7 -20.34 -8.76 -1.73
N SER A 8 -19.04 -8.80 -1.94
CA SER A 8 -18.45 -8.69 -3.28
C SER A 8 -18.90 -9.81 -4.22
N TYR A 9 -18.94 -11.05 -3.75
CA TYR A 9 -19.41 -12.18 -4.56
C TYR A 9 -20.88 -12.03 -4.95
N LYS A 10 -21.71 -11.55 -4.01
CA LYS A 10 -23.13 -11.31 -4.30
C LYS A 10 -23.32 -10.19 -5.32
N VAL A 11 -22.57 -9.08 -5.19
CA VAL A 11 -22.61 -7.96 -6.14
C VAL A 11 -22.16 -8.40 -7.54
N ILE A 12 -21.08 -9.19 -7.65
CA ILE A 12 -20.63 -9.75 -8.92
C ILE A 12 -21.71 -10.66 -9.56
N GLY A 13 -22.40 -11.47 -8.76
CA GLY A 13 -23.51 -12.28 -9.24
C GLY A 13 -24.70 -11.45 -9.72
N ASN A 14 -25.01 -10.36 -9.05
CA ASN A 14 -26.05 -9.42 -9.46
C ASN A 14 -25.67 -8.67 -10.75
N ASP A 15 -24.38 -8.28 -10.90
CA ASP A 15 -23.86 -7.65 -12.13
C ASP A 15 -24.02 -8.57 -13.33
N LEU A 16 -23.69 -9.87 -13.19
CA LEU A 16 -23.91 -10.86 -14.26
C LEU A 16 -25.40 -10.96 -14.61
N CYS A 17 -26.29 -10.98 -13.61
CA CYS A 17 -27.73 -11.01 -13.84
C CYS A 17 -28.21 -9.79 -14.63
N VAL A 18 -27.70 -8.58 -14.29
CA VAL A 18 -28.01 -7.34 -15.02
C VAL A 18 -27.50 -7.43 -16.47
N ALA A 19 -26.27 -7.91 -16.69
CA ALA A 19 -25.70 -8.06 -18.02
C ALA A 19 -26.51 -9.01 -18.91
N MET A 20 -26.87 -10.18 -18.39
CA MET A 20 -27.71 -11.15 -19.11
C MET A 20 -29.11 -10.62 -19.42
N SER A 21 -29.70 -9.88 -18.45
CA SER A 21 -31.01 -9.27 -18.63
C SER A 21 -30.97 -8.14 -19.66
N GLY A 22 -29.86 -7.39 -19.73
CA GLY A 22 -29.63 -6.37 -20.76
C GLY A 22 -29.49 -6.98 -22.16
N GLU A 23 -28.79 -8.10 -22.29
CA GLU A 23 -28.64 -8.82 -23.57
C GLU A 23 -29.98 -9.37 -24.08
N ALA A 24 -30.88 -9.77 -23.19
CA ALA A 24 -32.20 -10.28 -23.52
C ALA A 24 -33.18 -9.19 -24.00
N ALA A 25 -32.80 -7.92 -23.98
CA ALA A 25 -33.62 -6.82 -24.49
C ALA A 25 -33.93 -6.94 -25.98
N GLN A 26 -35.12 -6.50 -26.38
CA GLN A 26 -35.55 -6.45 -27.76
C GLN A 26 -35.75 -5.00 -28.19
N MET A 27 -34.85 -4.49 -29.01
CA MET A 27 -34.86 -3.10 -29.47
C MET A 27 -34.87 -2.12 -28.30
N GLU A 28 -35.92 -1.32 -28.18
CA GLU A 28 -36.09 -0.31 -27.09
C GLU A 28 -36.97 -0.82 -25.95
N LEU A 29 -37.25 -2.12 -25.91
CA LEU A 29 -38.05 -2.76 -24.87
C LEU A 29 -37.23 -3.83 -24.13
N ASN A 30 -37.07 -3.63 -22.81
CA ASN A 30 -36.51 -4.65 -21.96
C ASN A 30 -37.51 -5.10 -20.87
N ALA A 31 -38.12 -6.26 -21.10
CA ALA A 31 -39.06 -6.84 -20.15
C ALA A 31 -38.40 -7.31 -18.85
N MET A 32 -37.05 -7.34 -18.79
CA MET A 32 -36.26 -7.77 -17.63
C MET A 32 -35.87 -6.62 -16.69
N GLU A 33 -36.35 -5.38 -16.93
CA GLU A 33 -36.08 -4.22 -16.05
C GLU A 33 -36.35 -4.48 -14.57
N PRO A 34 -37.43 -5.18 -14.16
CA PRO A 34 -37.67 -5.43 -12.75
C PRO A 34 -36.55 -6.18 -12.04
N VAL A 35 -35.98 -7.22 -12.66
CA VAL A 35 -34.88 -7.98 -12.07
C VAL A 35 -33.56 -7.17 -12.11
N MET A 36 -33.34 -6.36 -13.15
CA MET A 36 -32.20 -5.44 -13.20
C MET A 36 -32.25 -4.43 -12.06
N ALA A 37 -33.40 -3.78 -11.87
CA ALA A 37 -33.60 -2.83 -10.77
C ALA A 37 -33.40 -3.49 -9.41
N GLN A 38 -33.95 -4.69 -9.19
CA GLN A 38 -33.76 -5.45 -7.95
C GLN A 38 -32.26 -5.72 -7.70
N CYS A 39 -31.53 -6.21 -8.70
CA CYS A 39 -30.11 -6.50 -8.56
C CYS A 39 -29.28 -5.22 -8.25
N CYS A 40 -29.62 -4.10 -8.89
CA CYS A 40 -28.93 -2.84 -8.63
C CYS A 40 -29.19 -2.31 -7.22
N PHE A 41 -30.46 -2.28 -6.77
CA PHE A 41 -30.80 -1.82 -5.42
C PHE A 41 -30.24 -2.73 -4.34
N GLU A 42 -30.35 -4.06 -4.50
CA GLU A 42 -29.76 -5.02 -3.56
C GLU A 42 -28.23 -4.82 -3.45
N SER A 43 -27.55 -4.63 -4.58
CA SER A 43 -26.10 -4.38 -4.59
C SER A 43 -25.74 -3.08 -3.88
N ALA A 44 -26.50 -2.01 -4.10
CA ALA A 44 -26.29 -0.74 -3.42
C ALA A 44 -26.45 -0.87 -1.90
N ASP A 45 -27.52 -1.51 -1.45
CA ASP A 45 -27.79 -1.73 -0.02
C ASP A 45 -26.72 -2.59 0.64
N LEU A 46 -26.29 -3.67 -0.03
CA LEU A 46 -25.24 -4.55 0.47
C LEU A 46 -23.90 -3.81 0.59
N LEU A 47 -23.54 -2.97 -0.40
CA LEU A 47 -22.31 -2.19 -0.36
C LEU A 47 -22.34 -1.12 0.72
N MET A 48 -23.44 -0.37 0.86
CA MET A 48 -23.57 0.64 1.90
C MET A 48 -23.40 0.04 3.31
N ASN A 49 -24.14 -1.03 3.61
CA ASN A 49 -24.07 -1.69 4.90
C ASN A 49 -22.72 -2.41 5.10
N GLY A 50 -22.16 -2.99 4.04
CA GLY A 50 -20.85 -3.64 4.07
C GLY A 50 -19.73 -2.66 4.38
N PHE A 51 -19.70 -1.49 3.76
CA PHE A 51 -18.68 -0.48 4.02
C PHE A 51 -18.77 0.09 5.45
N ASP A 52 -19.98 0.33 5.96
CA ASP A 52 -20.12 0.78 7.34
C ASP A 52 -19.69 -0.30 8.34
N THR A 53 -20.05 -1.55 8.09
CA THR A 53 -19.58 -2.70 8.89
C THR A 53 -18.06 -2.84 8.85
N LEU A 54 -17.45 -2.72 7.67
CA LEU A 54 -16.00 -2.78 7.53
C LEU A 54 -15.33 -1.63 8.28
N ARG A 55 -15.84 -0.41 8.12
CA ARG A 55 -15.31 0.77 8.81
C ARG A 55 -15.37 0.60 10.32
N THR A 56 -16.56 0.31 10.86
CA THR A 56 -16.78 0.32 12.31
C THR A 56 -16.17 -0.87 13.04
N LEU A 57 -16.19 -2.06 12.42
CA LEU A 57 -15.74 -3.29 13.07
C LEU A 57 -14.32 -3.73 12.66
N CYS A 58 -13.70 -3.07 11.69
CA CYS A 58 -12.35 -3.42 11.24
C CYS A 58 -11.42 -2.19 11.20
N ILE A 59 -11.79 -1.12 10.49
CA ILE A 59 -10.86 -0.03 10.19
C ILE A 59 -10.66 0.89 11.41
N ASP A 60 -11.75 1.32 12.06
CA ASP A 60 -11.72 2.30 13.15
C ASP A 60 -10.91 1.81 14.38
N GLY A 61 -10.72 0.49 14.51
CA GLY A 61 -9.94 -0.11 15.59
C GLY A 61 -8.49 -0.44 15.24
N ILE A 62 -8.01 -0.13 14.03
CA ILE A 62 -6.64 -0.46 13.62
C ILE A 62 -5.65 0.46 14.31
N THR A 63 -4.68 -0.14 15.00
CA THR A 63 -3.52 0.55 15.56
C THR A 63 -2.24 -0.01 14.96
N ALA A 64 -1.28 0.87 14.68
CA ALA A 64 0.01 0.46 14.16
C ALA A 64 0.89 -0.14 15.27
N ASN A 65 1.58 -1.25 14.96
CA ASN A 65 2.70 -1.71 15.78
C ASN A 65 3.94 -0.91 15.35
N GLU A 66 4.12 0.27 15.97
CA GLU A 66 5.14 1.24 15.60
C GLU A 66 6.56 0.66 15.65
N GLU A 67 6.86 -0.14 16.66
CA GLU A 67 8.18 -0.75 16.83
C GLU A 67 8.48 -1.73 15.69
N LYS A 68 7.50 -2.59 15.36
CA LYS A 68 7.63 -3.52 14.24
C LYS A 68 7.78 -2.77 12.91
N CYS A 69 6.94 -1.77 12.66
CA CYS A 69 7.00 -0.98 11.44
C CYS A 69 8.36 -0.27 11.28
N ARG A 70 8.86 0.34 12.35
CA ARG A 70 10.17 0.99 12.37
C ARG A 70 11.28 -0.01 12.05
N ARG A 71 11.31 -1.16 12.73
CA ARG A 71 12.30 -2.22 12.50
C ARG A 71 12.24 -2.74 11.06
N ASP A 72 11.05 -2.98 10.53
CA ASP A 72 10.89 -3.50 9.17
C ASP A 72 11.38 -2.47 8.12
N VAL A 73 11.15 -1.18 8.34
CA VAL A 73 11.70 -0.11 7.49
C VAL A 73 13.22 -0.08 7.57
N HIS A 74 13.80 -0.06 8.77
CA HIS A 74 15.27 -0.01 8.95
C HIS A 74 15.98 -1.22 8.35
N ASN A 75 15.36 -2.38 8.37
CA ASN A 75 15.92 -3.61 7.81
C ASN A 75 15.61 -3.81 6.33
N SER A 76 14.81 -2.94 5.73
CA SER A 76 14.47 -3.05 4.31
C SER A 76 15.62 -2.57 3.42
N ILE A 77 15.97 -3.38 2.41
CA ILE A 77 16.91 -2.97 1.36
C ILE A 77 16.37 -1.77 0.56
N GLY A 78 15.05 -1.62 0.47
CA GLY A 78 14.41 -0.49 -0.19
C GLY A 78 14.79 0.88 0.37
N VAL A 79 15.24 0.93 1.62
CA VAL A 79 15.73 2.16 2.30
C VAL A 79 16.93 2.78 1.56
N VAL A 80 17.70 1.99 0.82
CA VAL A 80 18.83 2.48 0.03
C VAL A 80 18.42 3.53 -1.01
N THR A 81 17.19 3.48 -1.48
CA THR A 81 16.66 4.48 -2.43
C THR A 81 16.56 5.88 -1.81
N ALA A 82 16.23 5.97 -0.53
CA ALA A 82 16.20 7.25 0.19
C ALA A 82 17.60 7.85 0.38
N LEU A 83 18.63 7.01 0.40
CA LEU A 83 20.03 7.43 0.54
C LEU A 83 20.64 7.89 -0.80
N ASN A 84 20.09 7.45 -1.91
CA ASN A 84 20.63 7.67 -3.27
C ASN A 84 20.92 9.17 -3.59
N PRO A 85 20.06 10.13 -3.24
CA PRO A 85 20.32 11.54 -3.49
C PRO A 85 21.54 12.09 -2.75
N VAL A 86 21.92 11.46 -1.62
CA VAL A 86 23.02 11.93 -0.75
C VAL A 86 24.32 11.19 -1.06
N ILE A 87 24.30 9.84 -1.06
CA ILE A 87 25.53 9.04 -1.22
C ILE A 87 25.82 8.64 -2.67
N GLY A 88 24.88 8.91 -3.57
CA GLY A 88 24.97 8.60 -5.00
C GLY A 88 24.75 7.12 -5.32
N TYR A 89 24.45 6.86 -6.60
CA TYR A 89 24.03 5.54 -7.09
C TYR A 89 25.07 4.43 -6.87
N LYS A 90 26.37 4.75 -7.06
CA LYS A 90 27.44 3.74 -6.92
C LYS A 90 27.56 3.20 -5.50
N HIS A 91 27.52 4.08 -4.50
CA HIS A 91 27.59 3.68 -3.10
C HIS A 91 26.31 2.96 -2.67
N SER A 92 25.16 3.48 -3.09
CA SER A 92 23.85 2.85 -2.84
C SER A 92 23.80 1.41 -3.37
N THR A 93 24.27 1.18 -4.61
CA THR A 93 24.29 -0.16 -5.21
C THR A 93 25.24 -1.10 -4.46
N LYS A 94 26.40 -0.60 -4.01
CA LYS A 94 27.37 -1.40 -3.24
C LYS A 94 26.78 -1.84 -1.90
N ILE A 95 26.17 -0.92 -1.17
CA ILE A 95 25.51 -1.20 0.11
C ILE A 95 24.34 -2.17 -0.06
N ALA A 96 23.51 -1.97 -1.08
CA ALA A 96 22.39 -2.87 -1.35
C ALA A 96 22.86 -4.31 -1.65
N LYS A 97 23.93 -4.45 -2.43
CA LYS A 97 24.53 -5.77 -2.75
C LYS A 97 25.08 -6.44 -1.51
N GLU A 98 25.81 -5.71 -0.69
CA GLU A 98 26.38 -6.22 0.56
C GLU A 98 25.27 -6.61 1.56
N ALA A 99 24.19 -5.83 1.65
CA ALA A 99 23.02 -6.16 2.46
C ALA A 99 22.37 -7.48 2.04
N LEU A 100 22.27 -7.71 0.71
CA LEU A 100 21.77 -8.98 0.16
C LEU A 100 22.68 -10.17 0.47
N GLU A 101 24.00 -9.99 0.36
CA GLU A 101 25.00 -11.06 0.55
C GLU A 101 25.16 -11.41 2.05
N THR A 102 25.12 -10.41 2.93
CA THR A 102 25.40 -10.59 4.36
C THR A 102 24.15 -10.75 5.23
N GLY A 103 22.98 -10.34 4.72
CA GLY A 103 21.74 -10.27 5.51
C GLY A 103 21.69 -9.13 6.51
N LYS A 104 22.68 -8.21 6.52
CA LYS A 104 22.70 -7.03 7.37
C LYS A 104 21.75 -5.95 6.84
N GLY A 105 21.23 -5.14 7.76
CA GLY A 105 20.40 -3.98 7.40
C GLY A 105 21.23 -2.88 6.72
N VAL A 106 20.62 -2.17 5.76
CA VAL A 106 21.25 -1.02 5.09
C VAL A 106 21.71 0.04 6.09
N TYR A 107 20.90 0.30 7.13
CA TYR A 107 21.22 1.24 8.20
C TYR A 107 22.54 0.89 8.89
N GLU A 108 22.71 -0.37 9.27
CA GLU A 108 23.91 -0.88 9.92
C GLU A 108 25.14 -0.74 9.03
N LEU A 109 25.04 -1.15 7.76
CA LEU A 109 26.15 -1.08 6.79
C LEU A 109 26.61 0.35 6.51
N VAL A 110 25.69 1.31 6.41
CA VAL A 110 26.05 2.72 6.21
C VAL A 110 26.85 3.28 7.39
N LEU A 111 26.53 2.87 8.62
CA LEU A 111 27.29 3.24 9.81
C LEU A 111 28.63 2.50 9.90
N GLU A 112 28.66 1.20 9.64
CA GLU A 112 29.91 0.41 9.62
C GLU A 112 30.94 0.96 8.64
N HIS A 113 30.47 1.40 7.46
CA HIS A 113 31.34 1.99 6.43
C HIS A 113 31.60 3.49 6.65
N ASN A 114 31.11 4.10 7.75
CA ASN A 114 31.23 5.53 8.03
C ASN A 114 30.83 6.46 6.87
N ILE A 115 29.83 6.05 6.06
CA ILE A 115 29.37 6.83 4.91
C ILE A 115 28.62 8.07 5.33
N LEU A 116 27.79 7.94 6.38
CA LEU A 116 27.00 9.02 6.97
C LEU A 116 27.10 8.97 8.49
N SER A 117 26.92 10.12 9.13
CA SER A 117 26.71 10.16 10.58
C SER A 117 25.37 9.52 10.96
N LYS A 118 25.25 9.06 12.21
CA LYS A 118 23.99 8.53 12.72
C LYS A 118 22.88 9.58 12.65
N GLU A 119 23.18 10.84 12.98
CA GLU A 119 22.22 11.95 12.98
C GLU A 119 21.70 12.26 11.59
N ASP A 120 22.57 12.25 10.59
CA ASP A 120 22.21 12.46 9.18
C ASP A 120 21.37 11.30 8.66
N LEU A 121 21.77 10.07 8.96
CA LEU A 121 21.06 8.87 8.58
C LEU A 121 19.65 8.83 9.16
N ASP A 122 19.52 9.12 10.46
CA ASP A 122 18.23 9.21 11.15
C ASP A 122 17.35 10.33 10.54
N THR A 123 17.97 11.41 10.06
CA THR A 123 17.24 12.52 9.42
C THR A 123 16.76 12.13 8.03
N ILE A 124 17.58 11.49 7.22
CA ILE A 124 17.20 11.04 5.86
C ILE A 124 16.07 10.01 5.95
N LEU A 125 16.14 9.09 6.91
CA LEU A 125 15.19 7.98 7.06
C LEU A 125 13.94 8.32 7.88
N LYS A 126 13.72 9.58 8.23
CA LYS A 126 12.41 10.00 8.75
C LYS A 126 11.33 9.77 7.70
N PRO A 127 10.18 9.19 8.07
CA PRO A 127 9.09 8.93 7.14
C PRO A 127 8.69 10.17 6.32
N GLU A 128 8.68 11.35 6.94
CA GLU A 128 8.33 12.62 6.31
C GLU A 128 9.27 12.99 5.16
N ASN A 129 10.55 12.61 5.27
CA ASN A 129 11.58 12.88 4.27
C ASN A 129 11.61 11.83 3.16
N MET A 130 11.08 10.63 3.41
CA MET A 130 11.01 9.57 2.41
C MET A 130 9.76 9.64 1.51
N ILE A 131 8.66 10.22 2.00
CA ILE A 131 7.39 10.27 1.26
C ILE A 131 7.24 11.50 0.36
N LYS A 132 8.13 12.49 0.51
CA LYS A 132 8.14 13.73 -0.32
C LYS A 132 9.57 14.06 -0.72
N PRO A 133 9.78 14.61 -1.93
CA PRO A 133 11.09 15.11 -2.33
C PRO A 133 11.51 16.27 -1.39
N VAL A 134 12.53 16.04 -0.58
CA VAL A 134 13.12 17.05 0.31
C VAL A 134 14.58 17.26 -0.09
N LYS A 135 15.01 18.52 -0.25
CA LYS A 135 16.43 18.83 -0.35
C LYS A 135 17.02 18.84 1.05
N LEU A 136 17.80 17.84 1.35
CA LEU A 136 18.58 17.78 2.58
C LEU A 136 20.01 18.27 2.27
N ASP A 137 20.50 19.22 3.05
CA ASP A 137 21.87 19.73 2.93
C ASP A 137 22.81 18.85 3.76
N ILE A 138 22.93 17.60 3.32
CA ILE A 138 23.72 16.54 3.97
C ILE A 138 24.79 16.09 2.99
N HIS A 139 26.04 16.05 3.45
CA HIS A 139 27.18 15.59 2.64
C HIS A 139 27.74 14.29 3.21
N PRO A 140 28.03 13.28 2.36
CA PRO A 140 28.63 12.05 2.83
C PRO A 140 30.07 12.30 3.33
N ASN A 141 30.48 11.51 4.31
CA ASN A 141 31.85 11.47 4.77
C ASN A 141 32.73 10.92 3.62
N HIS A 142 33.81 11.60 3.32
CA HIS A 142 34.78 11.19 2.27
C HIS A 142 35.77 10.15 2.80
#